data_ba5c60f026ddae85ed51bf43c3a116a1
#
_entry.id   ba5c60f026ddae85ed51bf43c3a116a1
#
_cell.length_a   1.000
_cell.length_b   1.000
_cell.length_c   1.000
_cell.angle_alpha   90.00
_cell.angle_beta   90.00
_cell.angle_gamma   90.00
#
_symmetry.space_group_name_H-M   'P 1'
#
loop_
_entity.id
_entity.type
_entity.pdbx_description
1 polymer ?
#
loop_
_entity_poly.entity_id
_entity_poly.type
_entity_poly.pdbx_seq_one_letter_code
_entity_poly.pdbx_strand_id
1 'polypeptide(L)'
;MPGRPLTILQLTHQGGESGSTVAIANLSRQLARHGHRVLIGCRPGTMLAGLARDAGLEVVPLDFRRLGPLAAALGDVIVREDVDVANSNATRDRRALTWLRWRRRLPRAFVVTRHTMPLTLPPELIAVALSADRTIAVSPAVARALRRRLHPGARLRVVPNGIDCEPVDAPPSAADLAAARAALGDPAGRPVVLVLARRKDQHILLEGLAALQQPVVVACVGIEGDAELRAIERRLPGRHRVVYVPFTDRPLAFVRLASVAALPSRIEGLSIALLETMALGLPAVASRAGGNPDVITSGETGVLVPPLDPLAWSRALERVLADREFAQRIARAGRDRVRREFTLERAAERTEAVYREALGRRRG
;
A
#
# COMPACT_ATOMS: atom_id res chain seq x y z
N MET A 1 9.68 17.78 23.33
CA MET A 1 10.76 18.39 22.53
C MET A 1 11.01 17.47 21.34
N PRO A 2 11.10 17.97 20.11
CA PRO A 2 11.55 17.12 19.00
C PRO A 2 12.94 16.57 19.37
N GLY A 3 13.09 15.26 19.25
CA GLY A 3 14.38 14.60 19.49
C GLY A 3 15.39 14.99 18.40
N ARG A 4 16.68 14.68 18.59
CA ARG A 4 17.70 14.96 17.55
C ARG A 4 17.31 14.33 16.20
N PRO A 5 17.72 14.94 15.08
CA PRO A 5 17.62 14.30 13.76
C PRO A 5 18.25 12.90 13.76
N LEU A 6 17.67 11.99 12.99
CA LEU A 6 18.17 10.62 12.81
C LEU A 6 18.68 10.42 11.39
N THR A 7 19.70 9.57 11.23
CA THR A 7 20.06 9.01 9.93
C THR A 7 19.32 7.68 9.75
N ILE A 8 18.39 7.62 8.80
CA ILE A 8 17.48 6.50 8.56
C ILE A 8 17.81 5.85 7.23
N LEU A 9 18.08 4.55 7.22
CA LEU A 9 18.25 3.76 6.01
C LEU A 9 17.01 2.92 5.75
N GLN A 10 16.22 3.30 4.75
CA GLN A 10 15.07 2.53 4.26
C GLN A 10 15.54 1.52 3.21
N LEU A 11 15.26 0.25 3.42
CA LEU A 11 15.75 -0.85 2.58
C LEU A 11 14.62 -1.62 1.94
N THR A 12 14.73 -1.90 0.64
CA THR A 12 13.90 -2.89 -0.05
C THR A 12 14.56 -3.42 -1.32
N HIS A 13 14.48 -4.73 -1.52
CA HIS A 13 14.83 -5.34 -2.80
C HIS A 13 13.67 -5.29 -3.82
N GLN A 14 12.49 -4.92 -3.35
CA GLN A 14 11.29 -4.69 -4.16
C GLN A 14 11.19 -3.18 -4.38
N GLY A 15 11.34 -2.67 -5.52
CA GLY A 15 11.27 -1.22 -5.77
C GLY A 15 10.48 -0.92 -7.05
N GLY A 16 9.78 -1.95 -7.58
CA GLY A 16 8.96 -1.83 -8.77
C GLY A 16 7.59 -1.20 -8.49
N GLU A 17 6.75 -1.20 -9.49
CA GLU A 17 5.40 -0.63 -9.49
C GLU A 17 4.50 -1.31 -8.45
N SER A 18 4.33 -0.69 -7.30
CA SER A 18 3.48 -1.22 -6.22
C SER A 18 3.10 -0.16 -5.20
N GLY A 19 1.95 -0.37 -4.52
CA GLY A 19 1.53 0.50 -3.43
C GLY A 19 2.53 0.54 -2.26
N SER A 20 3.26 -0.55 -1.99
CA SER A 20 4.32 -0.55 -0.98
C SER A 20 5.52 0.33 -1.38
N THR A 21 5.86 0.38 -2.67
CA THR A 21 6.90 1.28 -3.19
C THR A 21 6.51 2.74 -2.98
N VAL A 22 5.28 3.10 -3.33
CA VAL A 22 4.73 4.44 -3.10
C VAL A 22 4.69 4.77 -1.60
N ALA A 23 4.24 3.83 -0.76
CA ALA A 23 4.21 4.03 0.69
C ALA A 23 5.62 4.28 1.28
N ILE A 24 6.64 3.53 0.84
CA ILE A 24 8.03 3.72 1.29
C ILE A 24 8.55 5.09 0.85
N ALA A 25 8.35 5.48 -0.41
CA ALA A 25 8.81 6.77 -0.93
C ALA A 25 8.15 7.93 -0.19
N ASN A 26 6.82 7.92 -0.06
CA ASN A 26 6.07 8.97 0.62
C ASN A 26 6.44 9.09 2.09
N LEU A 27 6.51 7.98 2.83
CA LEU A 27 6.95 7.97 4.23
C LEU A 27 8.37 8.53 4.37
N SER A 28 9.29 8.14 3.48
CA SER A 28 10.68 8.61 3.51
C SER A 28 10.77 10.11 3.27
N ARG A 29 10.00 10.64 2.30
CA ARG A 29 9.89 12.07 2.05
C ARG A 29 9.34 12.82 3.27
N GLN A 30 8.32 12.29 3.94
CA GLN A 30 7.73 12.91 5.13
C GLN A 30 8.71 12.91 6.31
N LEU A 31 9.43 11.82 6.53
CA LEU A 31 10.48 11.75 7.55
C LEU A 31 11.61 12.76 7.27
N ALA A 32 11.96 12.98 5.99
CA ALA A 32 12.92 14.03 5.63
C ALA A 32 12.37 15.44 5.92
N ARG A 33 11.08 15.70 5.68
CA ARG A 33 10.41 16.96 6.08
C ARG A 33 10.40 17.18 7.60
N HIS A 34 10.43 16.10 8.40
CA HIS A 34 10.61 16.17 9.86
C HIS A 34 12.07 16.44 10.28
N GLY A 35 12.98 16.66 9.32
CA GLY A 35 14.38 16.99 9.57
C GLY A 35 15.30 15.78 9.72
N HIS A 36 14.86 14.57 9.39
CA HIS A 36 15.71 13.39 9.37
C HIS A 36 16.51 13.30 8.06
N ARG A 37 17.72 12.75 8.12
CA ARG A 37 18.46 12.32 6.93
C ARG A 37 17.98 10.94 6.53
N VAL A 38 17.37 10.80 5.35
CA VAL A 38 16.81 9.54 4.87
C VAL A 38 17.55 9.04 3.63
N LEU A 39 18.09 7.83 3.74
CA LEU A 39 18.78 7.10 2.67
C LEU A 39 17.86 5.98 2.16
N ILE A 40 17.78 5.80 0.85
CA ILE A 40 16.99 4.75 0.19
C ILE A 40 17.92 3.69 -0.40
N GLY A 41 18.05 2.55 0.28
CA GLY A 41 18.80 1.40 -0.22
C GLY A 41 17.93 0.51 -1.10
N CYS A 42 18.11 0.57 -2.41
CA CYS A 42 17.31 -0.18 -3.38
C CYS A 42 18.13 -0.57 -4.61
N ARG A 43 17.56 -1.37 -5.51
CA ARG A 43 18.17 -1.65 -6.81
C ARG A 43 18.18 -0.39 -7.68
N PRO A 44 19.25 -0.15 -8.43
CA PRO A 44 19.27 0.93 -9.42
C PRO A 44 18.19 0.70 -10.50
N GLY A 45 17.71 1.79 -11.11
CA GLY A 45 16.73 1.74 -12.20
C GLY A 45 15.31 1.33 -11.80
N THR A 46 15.01 1.21 -10.51
CA THR A 46 13.66 0.91 -10.02
C THR A 46 12.81 2.17 -9.87
N MET A 47 11.47 2.01 -9.89
CA MET A 47 10.53 3.10 -9.61
C MET A 47 10.85 3.79 -8.28
N LEU A 48 11.19 3.03 -7.22
CA LEU A 48 11.56 3.62 -5.93
C LEU A 48 12.77 4.53 -6.03
N ALA A 49 13.78 4.13 -6.82
CA ALA A 49 14.96 4.97 -7.02
C ALA A 49 14.64 6.28 -7.76
N GLY A 50 13.67 6.26 -8.69
CA GLY A 50 13.13 7.46 -9.34
C GLY A 50 12.42 8.36 -8.35
N LEU A 51 11.39 7.85 -7.68
CA LEU A 51 10.60 8.58 -6.68
C LEU A 51 11.47 9.18 -5.56
N ALA A 52 12.53 8.47 -5.14
CA ALA A 52 13.44 8.97 -4.13
C ALA A 52 14.25 10.18 -4.63
N ARG A 53 14.79 10.13 -5.86
CA ARG A 53 15.52 11.25 -6.45
C ARG A 53 14.62 12.46 -6.67
N ASP A 54 13.42 12.25 -7.19
CA ASP A 54 12.42 13.30 -7.41
C ASP A 54 12.04 14.00 -6.10
N ALA A 55 12.08 13.26 -4.99
CA ALA A 55 11.87 13.78 -3.64
C ALA A 55 13.14 14.38 -2.98
N GLY A 56 14.28 14.45 -3.69
CA GLY A 56 15.55 14.95 -3.15
C GLY A 56 16.20 14.02 -2.12
N LEU A 57 15.85 12.74 -2.09
CA LEU A 57 16.42 11.76 -1.15
C LEU A 57 17.66 11.09 -1.72
N GLU A 58 18.61 10.77 -0.85
CA GLU A 58 19.81 10.03 -1.21
C GLU A 58 19.49 8.57 -1.55
N VAL A 59 19.93 8.10 -2.73
CA VAL A 59 19.75 6.71 -3.16
C VAL A 59 21.08 5.96 -3.03
N VAL A 60 21.06 4.89 -2.26
CA VAL A 60 22.17 3.94 -2.11
C VAL A 60 21.91 2.74 -3.01
N PRO A 61 22.63 2.59 -4.13
CA PRO A 61 22.45 1.45 -5.04
C PRO A 61 22.97 0.16 -4.39
N LEU A 62 22.13 -0.87 -4.31
CA LEU A 62 22.45 -2.15 -3.70
C LEU A 62 22.11 -3.33 -4.62
N ASP A 63 22.98 -4.35 -4.63
CA ASP A 63 22.71 -5.62 -5.28
C ASP A 63 22.15 -6.63 -4.28
N PHE A 64 20.90 -7.02 -4.48
CA PHE A 64 20.19 -7.95 -3.61
C PHE A 64 20.26 -9.42 -4.07
N ARG A 65 21.08 -9.76 -5.08
CA ARG A 65 21.12 -11.12 -5.63
C ARG A 65 21.75 -12.13 -4.66
N ARG A 66 22.83 -11.75 -3.97
CA ARG A 66 23.61 -12.64 -3.09
C ARG A 66 23.70 -12.07 -1.67
N LEU A 67 23.37 -12.88 -0.66
CA LEU A 67 23.27 -12.45 0.74
C LEU A 67 24.59 -11.92 1.30
N GLY A 68 25.71 -12.62 1.11
CA GLY A 68 27.01 -12.22 1.65
C GLY A 68 27.49 -10.87 1.15
N PRO A 69 27.60 -10.64 -0.17
CA PRO A 69 27.95 -9.34 -0.73
C PRO A 69 26.99 -8.22 -0.32
N LEU A 70 25.69 -8.49 -0.30
CA LEU A 70 24.70 -7.51 0.18
C LEU A 70 24.94 -7.12 1.63
N ALA A 71 25.18 -8.09 2.51
CA ALA A 71 25.41 -7.82 3.90
C ALA A 71 26.73 -7.05 4.14
N ALA A 72 27.79 -7.35 3.38
CA ALA A 72 29.03 -6.59 3.43
C ALA A 72 28.79 -5.12 3.03
N ALA A 73 28.19 -4.90 1.84
CA ALA A 73 27.87 -3.55 1.36
C ALA A 73 26.97 -2.77 2.34
N LEU A 74 25.96 -3.44 2.94
CA LEU A 74 25.11 -2.82 3.96
C LEU A 74 25.90 -2.46 5.23
N GLY A 75 26.82 -3.32 5.66
CA GLY A 75 27.70 -3.03 6.81
C GLY A 75 28.55 -1.79 6.58
N ASP A 76 29.13 -1.66 5.39
CA ASP A 76 29.95 -0.49 5.00
C ASP A 76 29.11 0.79 4.93
N VAL A 77 27.91 0.73 4.34
CA VAL A 77 26.97 1.87 4.31
C VAL A 77 26.57 2.30 5.71
N ILE A 78 26.23 1.36 6.58
CA ILE A 78 25.81 1.65 7.96
C ILE A 78 26.89 2.38 8.73
N VAL A 79 28.15 1.99 8.58
CA VAL A 79 29.30 2.61 9.27
C VAL A 79 29.61 3.97 8.64
N ARG A 80 29.74 4.04 7.32
CA ARG A 80 30.11 5.26 6.58
C ARG A 80 29.12 6.39 6.78
N GLU A 81 27.81 6.07 6.78
CA GLU A 81 26.75 7.07 6.88
C GLU A 81 26.27 7.31 8.33
N ASP A 82 26.89 6.71 9.32
CA ASP A 82 26.50 6.74 10.75
C ASP A 82 24.98 6.47 10.93
N VAL A 83 24.49 5.37 10.36
CA VAL A 83 23.06 5.03 10.35
C VAL A 83 22.55 4.74 11.76
N ASP A 84 21.58 5.53 12.22
CA ASP A 84 20.90 5.30 13.50
C ASP A 84 19.89 4.14 13.39
N VAL A 85 19.09 4.13 12.33
CA VAL A 85 18.01 3.15 12.12
C VAL A 85 18.08 2.57 10.73
N ALA A 86 18.18 1.24 10.61
CA ALA A 86 17.93 0.52 9.37
C ALA A 86 16.53 -0.10 9.41
N ASN A 87 15.64 0.31 8.49
CA ASN A 87 14.31 -0.24 8.35
C ASN A 87 14.22 -1.13 7.11
N SER A 88 13.93 -2.41 7.31
CA SER A 88 13.72 -3.40 6.25
C SER A 88 12.26 -3.49 5.86
N ASN A 89 11.98 -3.37 4.57
CA ASN A 89 10.63 -3.43 4.01
C ASN A 89 10.33 -4.73 3.22
N ALA A 90 11.37 -5.57 2.96
CA ALA A 90 11.19 -6.79 2.17
C ALA A 90 12.05 -7.95 2.70
N THR A 91 12.05 -9.10 2.00
CA THR A 91 12.63 -10.35 2.54
C THR A 91 14.15 -10.36 2.48
N ARG A 92 14.77 -9.95 1.35
CA ARG A 92 16.24 -10.07 1.16
C ARG A 92 17.01 -9.09 2.06
N ASP A 93 16.55 -7.86 2.15
CA ASP A 93 17.10 -6.83 3.04
C ASP A 93 16.97 -7.25 4.51
N ARG A 94 15.84 -7.83 4.89
CA ARG A 94 15.59 -8.36 6.22
C ARG A 94 16.58 -9.49 6.59
N ARG A 95 16.81 -10.43 5.68
CA ARG A 95 17.81 -11.51 5.89
C ARG A 95 19.21 -10.95 6.06
N ALA A 96 19.60 -9.97 5.25
CA ALA A 96 20.92 -9.35 5.35
C ALA A 96 21.12 -8.62 6.70
N LEU A 97 20.12 -7.84 7.15
CA LEU A 97 20.19 -7.18 8.46
C LEU A 97 20.18 -8.19 9.62
N THR A 98 19.40 -9.29 9.52
CA THR A 98 19.43 -10.37 10.51
C THR A 98 20.82 -11.00 10.61
N TRP A 99 21.47 -11.26 9.48
CA TRP A 99 22.82 -11.80 9.44
C TRP A 99 23.85 -10.82 10.03
N LEU A 100 23.77 -9.52 9.72
CA LEU A 100 24.62 -8.48 10.32
C LEU A 100 24.42 -8.40 11.84
N ARG A 101 23.18 -8.57 12.32
CA ARG A 101 22.85 -8.58 13.76
C ARG A 101 23.64 -9.68 14.48
N TRP A 102 23.64 -10.87 13.94
CA TRP A 102 24.36 -12.00 14.56
C TRP A 102 25.87 -11.82 14.53
N ARG A 103 26.38 -11.06 13.55
CA ARG A 103 27.80 -10.67 13.48
C ARG A 103 28.15 -9.39 14.24
N ARG A 104 27.24 -8.84 15.01
CA ARG A 104 27.41 -7.60 15.80
C ARG A 104 27.86 -6.38 14.98
N ARG A 105 27.53 -6.32 13.68
CA ARG A 105 27.84 -5.23 12.74
C ARG A 105 26.57 -4.47 12.33
N LEU A 106 25.70 -4.13 13.27
CA LEU A 106 24.43 -3.48 12.98
C LEU A 106 24.41 -1.99 13.32
N PRO A 107 23.46 -1.25 12.71
CA PRO A 107 23.12 0.10 13.15
C PRO A 107 22.63 0.10 14.59
N ARG A 108 22.46 1.28 15.13
CA ARG A 108 21.96 1.47 16.51
C ARG A 108 20.58 0.85 16.71
N ALA A 109 19.71 0.84 15.66
CA ALA A 109 18.43 0.14 15.68
C ALA A 109 18.13 -0.59 14.36
N PHE A 110 17.54 -1.78 14.46
CA PHE A 110 17.00 -2.56 13.34
C PHE A 110 15.49 -2.69 13.46
N VAL A 111 14.78 -2.10 12.51
CA VAL A 111 13.32 -2.15 12.43
C VAL A 111 12.88 -2.90 11.18
N VAL A 112 11.77 -3.60 11.26
CA VAL A 112 11.15 -4.31 10.12
C VAL A 112 9.76 -3.76 9.90
N THR A 113 9.44 -3.32 8.68
CA THR A 113 8.07 -2.95 8.27
C THR A 113 7.45 -4.06 7.42
N ARG A 114 6.25 -4.49 7.80
CA ARG A 114 5.48 -5.53 7.12
C ARG A 114 4.31 -4.90 6.38
N HIS A 115 4.45 -4.77 5.06
CA HIS A 115 3.44 -4.18 4.17
C HIS A 115 2.35 -5.16 3.73
N THR A 116 2.59 -6.46 3.86
CA THR A 116 1.67 -7.51 3.42
C THR A 116 1.45 -8.57 4.50
N MET A 117 0.41 -9.37 4.34
CA MET A 117 0.19 -10.54 5.18
C MET A 117 1.42 -11.46 5.12
N PRO A 118 1.86 -12.01 6.27
CA PRO A 118 3.06 -12.84 6.33
C PRO A 118 2.81 -14.19 5.65
N LEU A 119 3.48 -14.43 4.54
CA LEU A 119 3.53 -15.73 3.84
C LEU A 119 4.81 -16.52 4.17
N THR A 120 5.69 -15.94 4.98
CA THR A 120 7.00 -16.49 5.33
C THR A 120 6.89 -17.67 6.31
N LEU A 121 7.78 -18.64 6.19
CA LEU A 121 7.85 -19.79 7.08
C LEU A 121 8.14 -19.38 8.54
N PRO A 122 7.60 -20.10 9.54
CA PRO A 122 7.79 -19.76 10.96
C PRO A 122 9.24 -19.58 11.41
N PRO A 123 10.23 -20.44 11.03
CA PRO A 123 11.62 -20.28 11.45
C PRO A 123 12.23 -18.93 11.05
N GLU A 124 11.98 -18.48 9.81
CA GLU A 124 12.47 -17.17 9.34
C GLU A 124 11.79 -16.02 10.09
N LEU A 125 10.49 -16.14 10.38
CA LEU A 125 9.76 -15.13 11.14
C LEU A 125 10.32 -15.03 12.57
N ILE A 126 10.62 -16.15 13.21
CA ILE A 126 11.21 -16.18 14.56
C ILE A 126 12.62 -15.57 14.54
N ALA A 127 13.49 -15.97 13.60
CA ALA A 127 14.84 -15.43 13.48
C ALA A 127 14.83 -13.90 13.32
N VAL A 128 13.92 -13.39 12.47
CA VAL A 128 13.72 -11.94 12.29
C VAL A 128 13.19 -11.29 13.55
N ALA A 129 12.18 -11.89 14.18
CA ALA A 129 11.54 -11.37 15.37
C ALA A 129 12.50 -11.29 16.58
N LEU A 130 13.46 -12.21 16.65
CA LEU A 130 14.53 -12.18 17.68
C LEU A 130 15.61 -11.15 17.34
N SER A 131 15.85 -10.86 16.08
CA SER A 131 16.90 -9.95 15.61
C SER A 131 16.47 -8.49 15.53
N ALA A 132 15.23 -8.22 15.13
CA ALA A 132 14.71 -6.86 15.03
C ALA A 132 14.41 -6.26 16.41
N ASP A 133 14.72 -4.99 16.60
CA ASP A 133 14.39 -4.25 17.83
C ASP A 133 12.89 -3.97 17.91
N ARG A 134 12.29 -3.64 16.74
CA ARG A 134 10.83 -3.47 16.58
C ARG A 134 10.37 -3.98 15.21
N THR A 135 9.12 -4.39 15.15
CA THR A 135 8.42 -4.72 13.89
C THR A 135 7.18 -3.85 13.77
N ILE A 136 7.07 -3.13 12.68
CA ILE A 136 5.90 -2.36 12.29
C ILE A 136 5.00 -3.23 11.42
N ALA A 137 3.74 -3.35 11.81
CA ALA A 137 2.67 -3.91 10.98
C ALA A 137 1.81 -2.77 10.44
N VAL A 138 1.60 -2.73 9.12
CA VAL A 138 0.85 -1.63 8.48
C VAL A 138 -0.67 -1.70 8.72
N SER A 139 -1.15 -2.70 9.45
CA SER A 139 -2.55 -2.79 9.90
C SER A 139 -2.68 -3.72 11.11
N PRO A 140 -3.76 -3.60 11.89
CA PRO A 140 -4.13 -4.55 12.93
C PRO A 140 -4.24 -5.99 12.40
N ALA A 141 -4.73 -6.17 11.17
CA ALA A 141 -4.82 -7.49 10.53
C ALA A 141 -3.45 -8.13 10.33
N VAL A 142 -2.46 -7.38 9.82
CA VAL A 142 -1.07 -7.85 9.69
C VAL A 142 -0.49 -8.17 11.07
N ALA A 143 -0.75 -7.35 12.08
CA ALA A 143 -0.28 -7.59 13.44
C ALA A 143 -0.89 -8.88 14.03
N ARG A 144 -2.20 -9.11 13.86
CA ARG A 144 -2.86 -10.36 14.28
C ARG A 144 -2.25 -11.57 13.58
N ALA A 145 -2.00 -11.49 12.28
CA ALA A 145 -1.39 -12.56 11.51
C ALA A 145 0.05 -12.88 11.96
N LEU A 146 0.83 -11.87 12.32
CA LEU A 146 2.17 -12.06 12.88
C LEU A 146 2.13 -12.73 14.26
N ARG A 147 1.23 -12.28 15.15
CA ARG A 147 1.06 -12.90 16.49
C ARG A 147 0.68 -14.38 16.40
N ARG A 148 -0.23 -14.73 15.47
CA ARG A 148 -0.61 -16.14 15.21
C ARG A 148 0.56 -17.00 14.73
N ARG A 149 1.63 -16.38 14.26
CA ARG A 149 2.89 -17.01 13.81
C ARG A 149 4.04 -16.82 14.79
N LEU A 150 3.72 -16.68 16.09
CA LEU A 150 4.66 -16.61 17.21
C LEU A 150 5.57 -15.37 17.20
N HIS A 151 5.19 -14.29 16.51
CA HIS A 151 5.92 -13.03 16.61
C HIS A 151 5.73 -12.41 18.02
N PRO A 152 6.81 -12.04 18.73
CA PRO A 152 6.72 -11.46 20.07
C PRO A 152 5.92 -10.16 20.08
N GLY A 153 4.80 -10.14 20.81
CA GLY A 153 3.89 -8.99 20.85
C GLY A 153 4.53 -7.73 21.39
N ALA A 154 5.47 -7.86 22.35
CA ALA A 154 6.21 -6.74 22.91
C ALA A 154 7.07 -5.96 21.90
N ARG A 155 7.47 -6.58 20.80
CA ARG A 155 8.25 -5.94 19.72
C ARG A 155 7.39 -5.43 18.57
N LEU A 156 6.10 -5.73 18.56
CA LEU A 156 5.18 -5.42 17.47
C LEU A 156 4.47 -4.09 17.72
N ARG A 157 4.49 -3.22 16.73
CA ARG A 157 3.75 -1.94 16.71
C ARG A 157 2.88 -1.88 15.46
N VAL A 158 1.70 -1.31 15.58
CA VAL A 158 0.82 -1.06 14.45
C VAL A 158 0.97 0.39 14.05
N VAL A 159 1.46 0.59 12.82
CA VAL A 159 1.54 1.91 12.19
C VAL A 159 0.88 1.80 10.81
N PRO A 160 -0.38 2.21 10.67
CA PRO A 160 -1.05 2.19 9.38
C PRO A 160 -0.31 3.02 8.34
N ASN A 161 -0.35 2.58 7.09
CA ASN A 161 0.06 3.42 5.97
C ASN A 161 -0.78 4.70 5.97
N GLY A 162 -0.15 5.80 5.57
CA GLY A 162 -0.83 7.07 5.37
C GLY A 162 -0.74 7.51 3.91
N ILE A 163 -1.64 8.41 3.54
CA ILE A 163 -1.62 9.11 2.25
C ILE A 163 -1.29 10.58 2.45
N ASP A 164 -0.65 11.15 1.43
CA ASP A 164 -0.48 12.59 1.32
C ASP A 164 -1.76 13.18 0.73
N CYS A 165 -2.48 13.96 1.53
CA CYS A 165 -3.74 14.56 1.09
C CYS A 165 -3.53 15.72 0.10
N GLU A 166 -2.38 16.38 0.10
CA GLU A 166 -2.12 17.53 -0.75
C GLU A 166 -2.11 17.16 -2.25
N PRO A 167 -1.34 16.16 -2.73
CA PRO A 167 -1.45 15.69 -4.11
C PRO A 167 -2.81 15.09 -4.45
N VAL A 168 -3.48 14.46 -3.47
CA VAL A 168 -4.82 13.89 -3.67
C VAL A 168 -5.87 14.98 -3.89
N ASP A 169 -5.71 16.14 -3.25
CA ASP A 169 -6.62 17.29 -3.41
C ASP A 169 -6.38 18.07 -4.71
N ALA A 170 -5.15 18.03 -5.23
CA ALA A 170 -4.81 18.70 -6.47
C ALA A 170 -5.67 18.15 -7.64
N PRO A 171 -6.34 19.00 -8.42
CA PRO A 171 -7.09 18.55 -9.56
C PRO A 171 -6.12 18.00 -10.62
N PRO A 172 -6.41 16.83 -11.23
CA PRO A 172 -5.67 16.37 -12.40
C PRO A 172 -5.74 17.42 -13.51
N SER A 173 -4.70 17.50 -14.34
CA SER A 173 -4.73 18.39 -15.50
C SER A 173 -5.86 18.04 -16.47
N ALA A 174 -6.30 19.01 -17.27
CA ALA A 174 -7.31 18.76 -18.30
C ALA A 174 -6.83 17.69 -19.31
N ALA A 175 -5.52 17.67 -19.60
CA ALA A 175 -4.93 16.65 -20.46
C ALA A 175 -4.98 15.26 -19.83
N ASP A 176 -4.70 15.12 -18.53
CA ASP A 176 -4.79 13.84 -17.84
C ASP A 176 -6.22 13.31 -17.76
N LEU A 177 -7.20 14.19 -17.52
CA LEU A 177 -8.61 13.83 -17.53
C LEU A 177 -9.07 13.41 -18.93
N ALA A 178 -8.64 14.12 -19.97
CA ALA A 178 -8.95 13.76 -21.36
C ALA A 178 -8.34 12.41 -21.73
N ALA A 179 -7.07 12.17 -21.37
CA ALA A 179 -6.39 10.90 -21.60
C ALA A 179 -7.07 9.74 -20.86
N ALA A 180 -7.44 9.93 -19.59
CA ALA A 180 -8.16 8.91 -18.81
C ALA A 180 -9.56 8.64 -19.42
N ARG A 181 -10.28 9.67 -19.84
CA ARG A 181 -11.58 9.51 -20.52
C ARG A 181 -11.46 8.76 -21.84
N ALA A 182 -10.46 9.08 -22.66
CA ALA A 182 -10.16 8.38 -23.90
C ALA A 182 -9.80 6.90 -23.64
N ALA A 183 -8.97 6.62 -22.64
CA ALA A 183 -8.62 5.27 -22.25
C ALA A 183 -9.85 4.45 -21.79
N LEU A 184 -10.81 5.09 -21.13
CA LEU A 184 -12.10 4.47 -20.78
C LEU A 184 -13.04 4.34 -21.98
N GLY A 185 -12.69 4.89 -23.14
CA GLY A 185 -13.46 4.85 -24.37
C GLY A 185 -14.80 5.58 -24.22
N ASP A 186 -14.81 6.73 -23.61
CA ASP A 186 -15.97 7.53 -23.21
C ASP A 186 -17.09 6.72 -22.54
N PRO A 187 -17.30 6.81 -21.24
CA PRO A 187 -18.29 6.01 -20.50
C PRO A 187 -19.73 6.17 -21.00
N ALA A 188 -20.02 7.20 -21.83
CA ALA A 188 -21.33 7.45 -22.39
C ALA A 188 -22.46 7.49 -21.34
N GLY A 189 -22.21 8.13 -20.20
CA GLY A 189 -23.15 8.23 -19.09
C GLY A 189 -23.25 6.98 -18.19
N ARG A 190 -22.54 5.89 -18.49
CA ARG A 190 -22.49 4.69 -17.63
C ARG A 190 -21.64 4.95 -16.40
N PRO A 191 -22.06 4.50 -15.22
CA PRO A 191 -21.21 4.53 -14.02
C PRO A 191 -19.89 3.77 -14.24
N VAL A 192 -18.79 4.34 -13.73
CA VAL A 192 -17.46 3.72 -13.78
C VAL A 192 -17.15 3.07 -12.45
N VAL A 193 -16.96 1.75 -12.45
CA VAL A 193 -16.44 0.96 -11.33
C VAL A 193 -14.92 0.90 -11.47
N LEU A 194 -14.19 1.57 -10.59
CA LEU A 194 -12.73 1.66 -10.65
C LEU A 194 -12.08 0.58 -9.78
N VAL A 195 -11.21 -0.23 -10.36
CA VAL A 195 -10.28 -1.11 -9.67
C VAL A 195 -8.88 -0.57 -9.88
N LEU A 196 -8.34 0.15 -8.90
CA LEU A 196 -6.99 0.68 -8.93
C LEU A 196 -6.06 -0.28 -8.19
N ALA A 197 -5.54 -1.27 -8.90
CA ALA A 197 -4.69 -2.32 -8.33
C ALA A 197 -3.97 -3.12 -9.41
N ARG A 198 -2.80 -3.67 -9.07
CA ARG A 198 -2.20 -4.76 -9.84
C ARG A 198 -3.14 -5.98 -9.84
N ARG A 199 -2.74 -7.04 -10.55
CA ARG A 199 -3.50 -8.31 -10.55
C ARG A 199 -3.76 -8.80 -9.12
N LYS A 200 -5.00 -8.85 -8.76
CA LYS A 200 -5.58 -9.33 -7.50
C LYS A 200 -6.67 -10.36 -7.82
N ASP A 201 -7.81 -10.24 -7.19
CA ASP A 201 -8.96 -11.11 -7.43
C ASP A 201 -10.03 -10.40 -8.28
N GLN A 202 -9.63 -9.65 -9.34
CA GLN A 202 -10.55 -8.94 -10.25
C GLN A 202 -11.55 -9.89 -10.91
N HIS A 203 -11.18 -11.16 -11.13
CA HIS A 203 -12.06 -12.19 -11.69
C HIS A 203 -13.37 -12.32 -10.88
N ILE A 204 -13.32 -12.25 -9.55
CA ILE A 204 -14.50 -12.34 -8.69
C ILE A 204 -15.47 -11.16 -8.91
N LEU A 205 -14.91 -9.95 -9.03
CA LEU A 205 -15.72 -8.77 -9.36
C LEU A 205 -16.36 -8.90 -10.74
N LEU A 206 -15.57 -9.32 -11.74
CA LEU A 206 -16.08 -9.48 -13.12
C LEU A 206 -17.17 -10.57 -13.21
N GLU A 207 -16.98 -11.71 -12.54
CA GLU A 207 -18.02 -12.75 -12.45
C GLU A 207 -19.31 -12.21 -11.81
N GLY A 208 -19.21 -11.32 -10.83
CA GLY A 208 -20.35 -10.66 -10.19
C GLY A 208 -21.15 -9.78 -11.15
N LEU A 209 -20.53 -9.22 -12.20
CA LEU A 209 -21.22 -8.39 -13.18
C LEU A 209 -22.30 -9.15 -13.95
N ALA A 210 -22.21 -10.47 -14.06
CA ALA A 210 -23.24 -11.26 -14.75
C ALA A 210 -24.64 -11.05 -14.14
N ALA A 211 -24.71 -10.84 -12.82
CA ALA A 211 -25.96 -10.60 -12.09
C ALA A 211 -26.31 -9.10 -11.96
N LEU A 212 -25.38 -8.20 -12.16
CA LEU A 212 -25.58 -6.75 -12.05
C LEU A 212 -26.47 -6.24 -13.20
N GLN A 213 -27.62 -5.64 -12.88
CA GLN A 213 -28.56 -5.17 -13.91
C GLN A 213 -28.14 -3.84 -14.52
N GLN A 214 -27.63 -2.92 -13.72
CA GLN A 214 -27.20 -1.60 -14.18
C GLN A 214 -25.98 -1.69 -15.09
N PRO A 215 -26.04 -1.14 -16.33
CA PRO A 215 -24.87 -1.07 -17.21
C PRO A 215 -23.72 -0.30 -16.58
N VAL A 216 -22.50 -0.86 -16.60
CA VAL A 216 -21.32 -0.21 -16.05
C VAL A 216 -20.10 -0.34 -16.97
N VAL A 217 -19.15 0.58 -16.80
CA VAL A 217 -17.77 0.43 -17.27
C VAL A 217 -16.90 0.02 -16.09
N VAL A 218 -16.23 -1.13 -16.15
CA VAL A 218 -15.24 -1.52 -15.15
C VAL A 218 -13.86 -1.14 -15.63
N ALA A 219 -13.23 -0.21 -14.94
CA ALA A 219 -11.87 0.25 -15.23
C ALA A 219 -10.88 -0.47 -14.32
N CYS A 220 -10.14 -1.44 -14.86
CA CYS A 220 -9.04 -2.13 -14.18
C CYS A 220 -7.73 -1.40 -14.48
N VAL A 221 -7.36 -0.45 -13.63
CA VAL A 221 -6.15 0.38 -13.77
C VAL A 221 -4.99 -0.23 -13.00
N GLY A 222 -3.86 -0.45 -13.67
CA GLY A 222 -2.66 -1.12 -13.16
C GLY A 222 -2.47 -2.56 -13.66
N ILE A 223 -3.24 -2.98 -14.68
CA ILE A 223 -3.12 -4.30 -15.33
C ILE A 223 -3.49 -4.24 -16.81
N GLU A 224 -2.98 -5.19 -17.59
CA GLU A 224 -3.27 -5.31 -19.03
C GLU A 224 -4.42 -6.28 -19.35
N GLY A 225 -4.88 -7.04 -18.37
CA GLY A 225 -5.87 -8.07 -18.56
C GLY A 225 -5.28 -9.38 -19.12
N ASP A 226 -5.20 -10.39 -18.27
CA ASP A 226 -4.70 -11.73 -18.62
C ASP A 226 -5.77 -12.60 -19.30
N ALA A 227 -5.38 -13.81 -19.69
CA ALA A 227 -6.27 -14.74 -20.39
C ALA A 227 -7.52 -15.12 -19.57
N GLU A 228 -7.40 -15.23 -18.24
CA GLU A 228 -8.50 -15.52 -17.33
C GLU A 228 -9.53 -14.40 -17.35
N LEU A 229 -9.09 -13.15 -17.14
CA LEU A 229 -9.97 -11.98 -17.11
C LEU A 229 -10.64 -11.77 -18.47
N ARG A 230 -9.91 -11.95 -19.59
CA ARG A 230 -10.46 -11.87 -20.93
C ARG A 230 -11.48 -12.99 -21.22
N ALA A 231 -11.30 -14.18 -20.67
CA ALA A 231 -12.25 -15.28 -20.82
C ALA A 231 -13.55 -14.99 -20.06
N ILE A 232 -13.49 -14.34 -18.88
CA ILE A 232 -14.69 -13.91 -18.15
C ILE A 232 -15.37 -12.78 -18.89
N GLU A 233 -14.64 -11.76 -19.35
CA GLU A 233 -15.14 -10.61 -20.10
C GLU A 233 -15.98 -11.05 -21.29
N ARG A 234 -15.52 -12.02 -22.11
CA ARG A 234 -16.28 -12.54 -23.28
C ARG A 234 -17.63 -13.17 -22.92
N ARG A 235 -17.83 -13.57 -21.67
CA ARG A 235 -19.09 -14.18 -21.18
C ARG A 235 -20.00 -13.18 -20.49
N LEU A 236 -19.55 -11.94 -20.30
CA LEU A 236 -20.36 -10.91 -19.66
C LEU A 236 -21.52 -10.48 -20.57
N PRO A 237 -22.67 -10.10 -19.99
CA PRO A 237 -23.72 -9.45 -20.74
C PRO A 237 -23.21 -8.20 -21.46
N GLY A 238 -23.58 -8.01 -22.73
CA GLY A 238 -23.11 -6.89 -23.57
C GLY A 238 -23.41 -5.49 -23.05
N ARG A 239 -24.21 -5.38 -21.98
CA ARG A 239 -24.46 -4.11 -21.29
C ARG A 239 -23.27 -3.59 -20.52
N HIS A 240 -22.34 -4.47 -20.10
CA HIS A 240 -21.13 -4.10 -19.37
C HIS A 240 -19.93 -3.96 -20.32
N ARG A 241 -18.99 -3.12 -19.95
CA ARG A 241 -17.70 -2.98 -20.62
C ARG A 241 -16.58 -3.06 -19.61
N VAL A 242 -15.52 -3.81 -19.92
CA VAL A 242 -14.30 -3.88 -19.12
C VAL A 242 -13.18 -3.19 -19.88
N VAL A 243 -12.44 -2.34 -19.18
CA VAL A 243 -11.28 -1.63 -19.73
C VAL A 243 -10.09 -1.96 -18.86
N TYR A 244 -9.00 -2.39 -19.48
CA TYR A 244 -7.72 -2.64 -18.81
C TYR A 244 -6.77 -1.51 -19.18
N VAL A 245 -6.23 -0.86 -18.18
CA VAL A 245 -5.24 0.20 -18.34
C VAL A 245 -3.96 -0.27 -17.65
N PRO A 246 -2.81 -0.33 -18.35
CA PRO A 246 -1.53 -0.64 -17.74
C PRO A 246 -1.21 0.28 -16.57
N PHE A 247 -0.08 0.02 -15.89
CA PHE A 247 0.38 0.92 -14.83
C PHE A 247 0.47 2.37 -15.36
N THR A 248 -0.02 3.30 -14.55
CA THR A 248 0.03 4.74 -14.84
C THR A 248 0.54 5.51 -13.62
N ASP A 249 1.29 6.57 -13.87
CA ASP A 249 1.73 7.55 -12.88
C ASP A 249 0.63 8.59 -12.54
N ARG A 250 -0.50 8.57 -13.28
CA ARG A 250 -1.61 9.52 -13.16
C ARG A 250 -2.94 8.86 -12.75
N PRO A 251 -2.96 8.03 -11.70
CA PRO A 251 -4.16 7.27 -11.31
C PRO A 251 -5.32 8.16 -10.88
N LEU A 252 -5.04 9.35 -10.34
CA LEU A 252 -6.08 10.25 -9.82
C LEU A 252 -7.05 10.75 -10.89
N ALA A 253 -6.62 10.81 -12.16
CA ALA A 253 -7.53 11.16 -13.27
C ALA A 253 -8.64 10.12 -13.44
N PHE A 254 -8.33 8.83 -13.28
CA PHE A 254 -9.33 7.76 -13.28
C PHE A 254 -10.24 7.80 -12.05
N VAL A 255 -9.71 8.14 -10.89
CA VAL A 255 -10.50 8.27 -9.65
C VAL A 255 -11.54 9.37 -9.80
N ARG A 256 -11.19 10.50 -10.44
CA ARG A 256 -12.13 11.62 -10.69
C ARG A 256 -13.24 11.27 -11.68
N LEU A 257 -13.06 10.29 -12.55
CA LEU A 257 -14.06 9.81 -13.50
C LEU A 257 -14.92 8.66 -12.94
N ALA A 258 -14.52 8.10 -11.79
CA ALA A 258 -15.18 6.94 -11.22
C ALA A 258 -16.43 7.30 -10.40
N SER A 259 -17.38 6.37 -10.39
CA SER A 259 -18.61 6.42 -9.58
C SER A 259 -18.46 5.64 -8.27
N VAL A 260 -17.65 4.58 -8.27
CA VAL A 260 -17.38 3.72 -7.12
C VAL A 260 -16.00 3.10 -7.25
N ALA A 261 -15.25 3.02 -6.12
CA ALA A 261 -14.02 2.26 -6.03
C ALA A 261 -14.31 0.81 -5.63
N ALA A 262 -13.69 -0.16 -6.29
CA ALA A 262 -13.78 -1.57 -5.97
C ALA A 262 -12.39 -2.17 -5.67
N LEU A 263 -12.24 -2.87 -4.55
CA LEU A 263 -11.01 -3.57 -4.19
C LEU A 263 -11.28 -5.06 -3.94
N PRO A 264 -11.34 -5.89 -5.00
CA PRO A 264 -11.54 -7.33 -4.88
C PRO A 264 -10.21 -8.02 -4.56
N SER A 265 -9.84 -8.10 -3.30
CA SER A 265 -8.56 -8.67 -2.89
C SER A 265 -8.71 -9.54 -1.64
N ARG A 266 -8.27 -10.81 -1.71
CA ARG A 266 -8.22 -11.72 -0.55
C ARG A 266 -7.05 -11.43 0.39
N ILE A 267 -6.00 -10.81 -0.13
CA ILE A 267 -4.75 -10.60 0.62
C ILE A 267 -4.38 -9.13 0.52
N GLU A 268 -4.59 -8.41 1.60
CA GLU A 268 -4.18 -7.02 1.73
C GLU A 268 -3.45 -6.78 3.06
N GLY A 269 -2.42 -5.95 3.03
CA GLY A 269 -1.87 -5.35 4.25
C GLY A 269 -2.72 -4.15 4.67
N LEU A 270 -2.56 -3.07 3.90
CA LEU A 270 -3.39 -1.86 3.92
C LEU A 270 -3.22 -1.18 2.55
N SER A 271 -4.28 -1.09 1.77
CA SER A 271 -4.23 -0.59 0.39
C SER A 271 -4.12 0.93 0.35
N ILE A 272 -3.03 1.44 -0.25
CA ILE A 272 -2.85 2.88 -0.52
C ILE A 272 -3.95 3.36 -1.48
N ALA A 273 -4.21 2.62 -2.57
CA ALA A 273 -5.24 2.99 -3.54
C ALA A 273 -6.64 3.10 -2.92
N LEU A 274 -6.97 2.23 -1.94
CA LEU A 274 -8.23 2.34 -1.20
C LEU A 274 -8.28 3.63 -0.38
N LEU A 275 -7.19 3.96 0.32
CA LEU A 275 -7.11 5.20 1.08
C LEU A 275 -7.23 6.44 0.17
N GLU A 276 -6.54 6.47 -0.96
CA GLU A 276 -6.59 7.57 -1.93
C GLU A 276 -8.00 7.76 -2.50
N THR A 277 -8.64 6.68 -2.93
CA THR A 277 -10.01 6.75 -3.49
C THR A 277 -11.03 7.22 -2.45
N MET A 278 -10.94 6.72 -1.22
CA MET A 278 -11.80 7.17 -0.11
C MET A 278 -11.52 8.62 0.28
N ALA A 279 -10.26 9.06 0.32
CA ALA A 279 -9.90 10.45 0.63
C ALA A 279 -10.44 11.45 -0.39
N LEU A 280 -10.63 11.03 -1.66
CA LEU A 280 -11.30 11.80 -2.71
C LEU A 280 -12.83 11.80 -2.60
N GLY A 281 -13.38 11.09 -1.61
CA GLY A 281 -14.82 10.99 -1.42
C GLY A 281 -15.51 10.06 -2.41
N LEU A 282 -14.80 9.06 -2.93
CA LEU A 282 -15.40 8.02 -3.76
C LEU A 282 -15.99 6.93 -2.84
N PRO A 283 -17.26 6.51 -3.03
CA PRO A 283 -17.79 5.39 -2.27
C PRO A 283 -16.98 4.13 -2.59
N ALA A 284 -16.64 3.36 -1.56
CA ALA A 284 -15.76 2.20 -1.69
C ALA A 284 -16.47 0.90 -1.36
N VAL A 285 -16.27 -0.11 -2.21
CA VAL A 285 -16.65 -1.50 -1.99
C VAL A 285 -15.36 -2.33 -1.95
N ALA A 286 -15.12 -3.07 -0.89
CA ALA A 286 -13.90 -3.87 -0.75
C ALA A 286 -14.20 -5.26 -0.18
N SER A 287 -13.35 -6.24 -0.49
CA SER A 287 -13.41 -7.55 0.17
C SER A 287 -13.15 -7.40 1.67
N ARG A 288 -13.89 -8.14 2.51
CA ARG A 288 -13.68 -8.25 3.95
C ARG A 288 -12.42 -9.08 4.24
N ALA A 289 -11.26 -8.57 3.82
CA ALA A 289 -9.99 -9.28 3.88
C ALA A 289 -8.83 -8.36 4.27
N GLY A 290 -7.81 -8.91 4.90
CA GLY A 290 -6.62 -8.18 5.31
C GLY A 290 -6.96 -6.95 6.15
N GLY A 291 -6.35 -5.82 5.80
CA GLY A 291 -6.55 -4.51 6.45
C GLY A 291 -7.79 -3.74 6.02
N ASN A 292 -8.58 -4.21 5.05
CA ASN A 292 -9.76 -3.48 4.58
C ASN A 292 -10.79 -3.23 5.72
N PRO A 293 -11.07 -4.20 6.63
CA PRO A 293 -11.94 -3.97 7.79
C PRO A 293 -11.35 -3.00 8.83
N ASP A 294 -10.07 -2.73 8.78
CA ASP A 294 -9.43 -1.74 9.66
C ASP A 294 -9.68 -0.29 9.15
N VAL A 295 -10.03 -0.13 7.85
CA VAL A 295 -10.36 1.15 7.21
C VAL A 295 -11.87 1.33 7.03
N ILE A 296 -12.59 0.27 6.61
CA ILE A 296 -14.01 0.34 6.30
C ILE A 296 -14.85 -0.25 7.42
N THR A 297 -15.76 0.53 7.98
CA THR A 297 -16.93 0.04 8.73
C THR A 297 -18.07 -0.12 7.72
N SER A 298 -18.49 -1.37 7.49
CA SER A 298 -19.45 -1.69 6.42
C SER A 298 -20.82 -1.04 6.65
N GLY A 299 -21.29 -0.32 5.64
CA GLY A 299 -22.55 0.43 5.71
C GLY A 299 -22.42 1.85 6.27
N GLU A 300 -21.26 2.21 6.85
CA GLU A 300 -20.97 3.52 7.42
C GLU A 300 -19.94 4.29 6.60
N THR A 301 -18.73 3.72 6.41
CA THR A 301 -17.62 4.38 5.70
C THR A 301 -17.25 3.72 4.38
N GLY A 302 -18.04 2.75 3.93
CA GLY A 302 -17.89 1.97 2.72
C GLY A 302 -18.69 0.68 2.83
N VAL A 303 -18.49 -0.26 1.91
CA VAL A 303 -19.14 -1.58 1.92
C VAL A 303 -18.07 -2.67 1.94
N LEU A 304 -18.22 -3.64 2.85
CA LEU A 304 -17.38 -4.84 2.88
C LEU A 304 -18.18 -6.05 2.42
N VAL A 305 -17.68 -6.73 1.40
CA VAL A 305 -18.25 -7.98 0.86
C VAL A 305 -17.40 -9.19 1.27
N PRO A 306 -17.99 -10.40 1.42
CA PRO A 306 -17.22 -11.61 1.61
C PRO A 306 -16.19 -11.78 0.47
N PRO A 307 -14.96 -12.22 0.76
CA PRO A 307 -14.02 -12.56 -0.30
C PRO A 307 -14.54 -13.77 -1.10
N LEU A 308 -14.28 -13.78 -2.40
CA LEU A 308 -14.66 -14.86 -3.33
C LEU A 308 -16.19 -15.08 -3.47
N ASP A 309 -17.01 -14.06 -3.25
CA ASP A 309 -18.46 -14.11 -3.46
C ASP A 309 -18.88 -13.14 -4.57
N PRO A 310 -18.98 -13.59 -5.85
CA PRO A 310 -19.39 -12.75 -6.96
C PRO A 310 -20.77 -12.12 -6.78
N LEU A 311 -21.74 -12.85 -6.18
CA LEU A 311 -23.09 -12.32 -5.97
C LEU A 311 -23.12 -11.22 -4.90
N ALA A 312 -22.27 -11.31 -3.88
CA ALA A 312 -22.13 -10.21 -2.93
C ALA A 312 -21.55 -8.94 -3.57
N TRP A 313 -20.64 -9.09 -4.54
CA TRP A 313 -20.13 -7.96 -5.33
C TRP A 313 -21.24 -7.32 -6.14
N SER A 314 -22.05 -8.11 -6.86
CA SER A 314 -23.20 -7.60 -7.62
C SER A 314 -24.15 -6.80 -6.72
N ARG A 315 -24.62 -7.39 -5.60
CA ARG A 315 -25.54 -6.73 -4.67
C ARG A 315 -24.97 -5.44 -4.08
N ALA A 316 -23.67 -5.44 -3.73
CA ALA A 316 -23.03 -4.26 -3.17
C ALA A 316 -22.92 -3.12 -4.20
N LEU A 317 -22.53 -3.44 -5.43
CA LEU A 317 -22.47 -2.47 -6.52
C LEU A 317 -23.87 -1.94 -6.86
N GLU A 318 -24.87 -2.82 -7.00
CA GLU A 318 -26.26 -2.44 -7.25
C GLU A 318 -26.72 -1.39 -6.22
N ARG A 319 -26.54 -1.68 -4.93
CA ARG A 319 -26.92 -0.78 -3.84
C ARG A 319 -26.22 0.58 -3.93
N VAL A 320 -24.88 0.58 -4.13
CA VAL A 320 -24.09 1.82 -4.16
C VAL A 320 -24.44 2.66 -5.40
N LEU A 321 -24.74 2.03 -6.54
CA LEU A 321 -25.04 2.73 -7.78
C LEU A 321 -26.50 3.21 -7.86
N ALA A 322 -27.45 2.48 -7.26
CA ALA A 322 -28.87 2.82 -7.26
C ALA A 322 -29.27 3.79 -6.15
N ASP A 323 -28.68 3.66 -4.95
CA ASP A 323 -28.99 4.51 -3.78
C ASP A 323 -27.96 5.64 -3.65
N ARG A 324 -28.26 6.78 -4.26
CA ARG A 324 -27.39 7.96 -4.25
C ARG A 324 -27.16 8.52 -2.85
N GLU A 325 -28.18 8.50 -2.00
CA GLU A 325 -28.05 9.02 -0.62
C GLU A 325 -27.12 8.12 0.20
N PHE A 326 -27.30 6.82 0.11
CA PHE A 326 -26.41 5.85 0.75
C PHE A 326 -24.97 6.01 0.25
N ALA A 327 -24.75 6.07 -1.08
CA ALA A 327 -23.43 6.24 -1.66
C ALA A 327 -22.74 7.52 -1.16
N GLN A 328 -23.44 8.65 -1.17
CA GLN A 328 -22.91 9.94 -0.69
C GLN A 328 -22.61 9.93 0.81
N ARG A 329 -23.45 9.26 1.60
CA ARG A 329 -23.25 9.16 3.05
C ARG A 329 -21.97 8.37 3.38
N ILE A 330 -21.82 7.16 2.80
CA ILE A 330 -20.64 6.34 3.04
C ILE A 330 -19.37 6.95 2.48
N ALA A 331 -19.46 7.66 1.35
CA ALA A 331 -18.34 8.36 0.73
C ALA A 331 -17.82 9.51 1.61
N ARG A 332 -18.72 10.35 2.13
CA ARG A 332 -18.35 11.43 3.08
C ARG A 332 -17.74 10.88 4.35
N ALA A 333 -18.39 9.93 5.00
CA ALA A 333 -17.89 9.34 6.23
C ALA A 333 -16.55 8.61 6.02
N GLY A 334 -16.37 7.93 4.89
CA GLY A 334 -15.11 7.31 4.48
C GLY A 334 -13.98 8.31 4.28
N ARG A 335 -14.26 9.42 3.56
CA ARG A 335 -13.32 10.53 3.38
C ARG A 335 -12.87 11.13 4.71
N ASP A 336 -13.82 11.44 5.56
CA ASP A 336 -13.54 12.08 6.86
C ASP A 336 -12.70 11.16 7.74
N ARG A 337 -13.00 9.85 7.74
CA ARG A 337 -12.20 8.87 8.47
C ARG A 337 -10.77 8.79 7.96
N VAL A 338 -10.58 8.67 6.63
CA VAL A 338 -9.23 8.55 6.06
C VAL A 338 -8.42 9.79 6.33
N ARG A 339 -8.97 10.97 6.13
CA ARG A 339 -8.31 12.25 6.37
C ARG A 339 -8.00 12.51 7.84
N ARG A 340 -8.74 11.93 8.76
CA ARG A 340 -8.48 12.04 10.19
C ARG A 340 -7.46 11.01 10.68
N GLU A 341 -7.49 9.76 10.18
CA GLU A 341 -6.79 8.64 10.80
C GLU A 341 -5.60 8.11 9.99
N PHE A 342 -5.62 8.29 8.66
CA PHE A 342 -4.68 7.66 7.71
C PHE A 342 -3.88 8.69 6.90
N THR A 343 -3.48 9.79 7.53
CA THR A 343 -2.62 10.79 6.90
C THR A 343 -1.16 10.37 6.93
N LEU A 344 -0.39 10.83 5.94
CA LEU A 344 1.05 10.59 5.86
C LEU A 344 1.78 11.18 7.07
N GLU A 345 1.36 12.35 7.56
CA GLU A 345 1.88 12.98 8.77
C GLU A 345 1.80 12.04 9.97
N ARG A 346 0.60 11.51 10.26
CA ARG A 346 0.40 10.57 11.37
C ARG A 346 1.19 9.28 11.21
N ALA A 347 1.33 8.79 9.98
CA ALA A 347 2.16 7.61 9.71
C ALA A 347 3.64 7.88 10.00
N ALA A 348 4.14 9.07 9.64
CA ALA A 348 5.52 9.48 9.92
C ALA A 348 5.76 9.68 11.43
N GLU A 349 4.91 10.41 12.13
CA GLU A 349 4.98 10.60 13.60
C GLU A 349 5.04 9.26 14.35
N ARG A 350 4.12 8.35 14.02
CA ARG A 350 4.06 7.02 14.64
C ARG A 350 5.29 6.18 14.29
N THR A 351 5.78 6.26 13.06
CA THR A 351 6.99 5.56 12.63
C THR A 351 8.21 6.09 13.37
N GLU A 352 8.35 7.41 13.48
CA GLU A 352 9.42 8.06 14.24
C GLU A 352 9.41 7.62 15.70
N ALA A 353 8.24 7.59 16.34
CA ALA A 353 8.10 7.09 17.71
C ALA A 353 8.61 5.66 17.86
N VAL A 354 8.31 4.77 16.90
CA VAL A 354 8.83 3.39 16.89
C VAL A 354 10.34 3.35 16.69
N TYR A 355 10.91 4.22 15.87
CA TYR A 355 12.35 4.30 15.66
C TYR A 355 13.06 4.76 16.94
N ARG A 356 12.54 5.79 17.61
CA ARG A 356 13.08 6.26 18.90
C ARG A 356 12.95 5.20 20.01
N GLU A 357 11.84 4.48 20.05
CA GLU A 357 11.65 3.34 20.97
C GLU A 357 12.65 2.22 20.69
N ALA A 358 12.98 1.93 19.42
CA ALA A 358 13.97 0.93 19.05
C ALA A 358 15.40 1.33 19.51
N LEU A 359 15.72 2.61 19.40
CA LEU A 359 17.00 3.18 19.85
C LEU A 359 17.15 3.17 21.40
N GLY A 360 16.09 3.49 22.13
CA GLY A 360 16.08 3.54 23.60
C GLY A 360 16.31 2.19 24.27
N ARG A 361 15.86 1.10 23.64
CA ARG A 361 16.01 -0.27 24.18
C ARG A 361 17.45 -0.78 24.27
N ARG A 362 18.41 -0.13 23.62
CA ARG A 362 19.83 -0.53 23.65
C ARG A 362 20.67 0.22 24.67
N ARG A 363 20.09 1.20 25.36
CA ARG A 363 20.78 1.96 26.40
C ARG A 363 20.52 1.41 27.80
N GLY A 364 19.65 0.41 27.94
CA GLY A 364 19.41 -0.37 29.14
C GLY A 364 19.72 -1.87 28.92
#